data_12d6e8e4dd20eb5d2a51a24d879be627
#
_entry.id   12d6e8e4dd20eb5d2a51a24d879be627
#
_cell.length_a   1.000
_cell.length_b   1.000
_cell.length_c   1.000
_cell.angle_alpha   90.00
_cell.angle_beta   90.00
_cell.angle_gamma   90.00
#
_symmetry.space_group_name_H-M   'P 1'
#
loop_
_entity.id
_entity.type
_entity.pdbx_description
1 polymer ?
#
loop_
_entity_poly.entity_id
_entity_poly.type
_entity_poly.pdbx_seq_one_letter_code
_entity_poly.pdbx_strand_id
1 'polypeptide(L)' 'PTIRRGSRSTYVLILQDALNALGYSSGALDGICGSNTVSALKAWQRTVSLTADGVCGCASWRKLAASAVGIGRTATVVDK' A
#
# COMPACT_ATOMS: atom_id res chain seq x y z
N PRO A 1 9.75 3.40 -4.56
CA PRO A 1 10.25 2.15 -3.99
C PRO A 1 9.30 0.99 -4.24
N THR A 2 9.85 -0.15 -4.58
CA THR A 2 9.06 -1.36 -4.79
C THR A 2 8.97 -2.13 -3.48
N ILE A 3 7.76 -2.49 -3.10
CA ILE A 3 7.50 -3.25 -1.86
C ILE A 3 6.94 -4.61 -2.24
N ARG A 4 7.50 -5.64 -1.64
CA ARG A 4 7.06 -7.02 -1.81
C ARG A 4 7.11 -7.72 -0.47
N ARG A 5 6.65 -8.97 -0.43
CA ARG A 5 6.71 -9.74 0.81
C ARG A 5 8.14 -9.78 1.33
N GLY A 6 8.31 -9.48 2.60
CA GLY A 6 9.60 -9.43 3.25
C GLY A 6 10.24 -8.05 3.28
N SER A 7 9.73 -7.08 2.53
CA SER A 7 10.26 -5.72 2.56
C SER A 7 10.10 -5.11 3.95
N ARG A 8 11.08 -4.33 4.36
CA ARG A 8 11.09 -3.67 5.67
C ARG A 8 11.61 -2.26 5.50
N SER A 9 10.75 -1.28 5.73
CA SER A 9 11.15 0.14 5.59
C SER A 9 10.01 1.05 6.02
N THR A 10 10.30 2.35 6.07
CA THR A 10 9.29 3.37 6.30
C THR A 10 8.24 3.35 5.19
N TYR A 11 8.63 2.99 3.98
CA TYR A 11 7.67 2.91 2.87
C TYR A 11 6.63 1.83 3.10
N VAL A 12 6.99 0.75 3.78
CA VAL A 12 6.01 -0.28 4.15
C VAL A 12 5.00 0.29 5.16
N LEU A 13 5.46 1.09 6.11
CA LEU A 13 4.56 1.79 7.04
C LEU A 13 3.58 2.69 6.30
N ILE A 14 4.07 3.44 5.31
CA ILE A 14 3.23 4.31 4.50
C ILE A 14 2.17 3.49 3.77
N LEU A 15 2.57 2.39 3.17
CA LEU A 15 1.66 1.49 2.47
C LEU A 15 0.61 0.91 3.43
N GLN A 16 1.05 0.43 4.59
CA GLN A 16 0.16 -0.16 5.58
C GLN A 16 -0.87 0.86 6.08
N ASP A 17 -0.43 2.08 6.38
CA ASP A 17 -1.32 3.14 6.81
C ASP A 17 -2.35 3.48 5.73
N ALA A 18 -1.91 3.60 4.49
CA ALA A 18 -2.80 3.92 3.38
C ALA A 18 -3.84 2.81 3.15
N LEU A 19 -3.40 1.55 3.19
CA LEU A 19 -4.32 0.41 3.03
C LEU A 19 -5.37 0.38 4.15
N ASN A 20 -4.94 0.58 5.38
CA ASN A 20 -5.88 0.61 6.52
C ASN A 20 -6.88 1.76 6.36
N ALA A 21 -6.43 2.93 5.94
CA ALA A 21 -7.29 4.08 5.73
C ALA A 21 -8.30 3.85 4.62
N LEU A 22 -7.94 3.05 3.62
CA LEU A 22 -8.82 2.70 2.51
C LEU A 22 -9.77 1.54 2.83
N GLY A 23 -9.66 0.96 4.02
CA GLY A 23 -10.52 -0.12 4.44
C GLY A 23 -9.95 -1.52 4.25
N TYR A 24 -8.68 -1.62 3.87
CA TYR A 24 -8.01 -2.91 3.68
C TYR A 24 -7.07 -3.15 4.84
N SER A 25 -7.49 -3.96 5.80
CA SER A 25 -6.71 -4.21 7.01
C SER A 25 -5.39 -4.92 6.68
N SER A 26 -4.29 -4.25 6.92
CA SER A 26 -2.94 -4.81 6.69
C SER A 26 -2.31 -5.34 7.98
N GLY A 27 -3.07 -5.38 9.06
CA GLY A 27 -2.57 -5.80 10.37
C GLY A 27 -1.82 -4.68 11.07
N ALA A 28 -0.79 -5.03 11.82
CA ALA A 28 -0.01 -4.06 12.58
C ALA A 28 0.77 -3.11 11.66
N LEU A 29 0.90 -1.86 12.08
CA LEU A 29 1.73 -0.87 11.38
C LEU A 29 3.18 -1.02 11.88
N ASP A 30 3.85 -2.05 11.40
CA ASP A 30 5.18 -2.41 11.89
C ASP A 30 6.30 -2.17 10.88
N GLY A 31 5.96 -1.74 9.67
CA GLY A 31 6.95 -1.50 8.62
C GLY A 31 7.50 -2.77 7.99
N ILE A 32 6.86 -3.90 8.23
CA ILE A 32 7.27 -5.19 7.70
C ILE A 32 6.16 -5.73 6.79
N CYS A 33 6.50 -6.02 5.54
CA CYS A 33 5.53 -6.53 4.58
C CYS A 33 5.36 -8.04 4.77
N GLY A 34 4.51 -8.41 5.71
CA GLY A 34 4.17 -9.80 5.98
C GLY A 34 2.93 -10.24 5.21
N SER A 35 2.41 -11.43 5.55
CA SER A 35 1.27 -11.99 4.83
C SER A 35 0.01 -11.15 4.91
N ASN A 36 -0.25 -10.51 6.04
CA ASN A 36 -1.42 -9.64 6.17
C ASN A 36 -1.33 -8.43 5.23
N THR A 37 -0.15 -7.82 5.16
CA THR A 37 0.09 -6.68 4.26
C THR A 37 -0.07 -7.11 2.81
N VAL A 38 0.48 -8.25 2.44
CA VAL A 38 0.37 -8.78 1.07
C VAL A 38 -1.09 -9.06 0.73
N SER A 39 -1.85 -9.65 1.63
CA SER A 39 -3.26 -9.95 1.40
C SER A 39 -4.07 -8.67 1.19
N ALA A 40 -3.84 -7.67 2.03
CA ALA A 40 -4.52 -6.38 1.91
C ALA A 40 -4.15 -5.69 0.60
N LEU A 41 -2.88 -5.73 0.23
CA LEU A 41 -2.39 -5.14 -1.02
C LEU A 41 -3.04 -5.80 -2.23
N LYS A 42 -3.10 -7.12 -2.25
CA LYS A 42 -3.74 -7.84 -3.35
C LYS A 42 -5.23 -7.50 -3.48
N ALA A 43 -5.95 -7.44 -2.36
CA ALA A 43 -7.36 -7.09 -2.37
C ALA A 43 -7.57 -5.68 -2.94
N TRP A 44 -6.75 -4.74 -2.51
CA TRP A 44 -6.81 -3.37 -3.01
C TRP A 44 -6.48 -3.31 -4.51
N GLN A 45 -5.42 -4.02 -4.93
CA GLN A 45 -5.02 -4.05 -6.35
C GLN A 45 -6.15 -4.54 -7.24
N ARG A 46 -6.88 -5.57 -6.83
CA ARG A 46 -8.04 -6.06 -7.58
C ARG A 46 -9.11 -4.99 -7.71
N THR A 47 -9.36 -4.27 -6.63
CA THR A 47 -10.41 -3.25 -6.61
C THR A 47 -10.11 -2.11 -7.57
N VAL A 48 -8.84 -1.75 -7.73
CA VAL A 48 -8.44 -0.65 -8.61
C VAL A 48 -7.96 -1.13 -9.97
N SER A 49 -8.24 -2.37 -10.32
CA SER A 49 -7.94 -2.97 -11.62
C SER A 49 -6.45 -3.04 -11.95
N LEU A 50 -5.64 -3.23 -10.93
CA LEU A 50 -4.21 -3.52 -11.10
C LEU A 50 -3.98 -5.02 -11.01
N THR A 51 -2.82 -5.47 -11.50
CA THR A 51 -2.42 -6.85 -11.31
C THR A 51 -2.27 -7.14 -9.82
N ALA A 52 -3.00 -8.12 -9.32
CA ALA A 52 -3.00 -8.46 -7.90
C ALA A 52 -1.85 -9.42 -7.60
N ASP A 53 -0.63 -8.93 -7.72
CA ASP A 53 0.60 -9.73 -7.52
C ASP A 53 1.21 -9.55 -6.12
N GLY A 54 0.64 -8.65 -5.31
CA GLY A 54 1.17 -8.39 -3.98
C GLY A 54 2.47 -7.61 -3.97
N VAL A 55 2.83 -7.01 -5.11
CA VAL A 55 4.02 -6.16 -5.24
C VAL A 55 3.58 -4.73 -5.49
N CYS A 56 4.02 -3.82 -4.65
CA CYS A 56 3.70 -2.41 -4.78
C CYS A 56 4.81 -1.71 -5.57
N GLY A 57 4.65 -1.69 -6.90
CA GLY A 57 5.56 -0.99 -7.81
C GLY A 57 5.02 0.37 -8.20
N CYS A 58 5.57 0.95 -9.28
CA CYS A 58 5.18 2.30 -9.73
C CYS A 58 3.69 2.46 -9.96
N ALA A 59 3.06 1.50 -10.63
CA ALA A 59 1.64 1.60 -10.94
C ALA A 59 0.80 1.60 -9.66
N SER A 60 1.15 0.73 -8.71
CA SER A 60 0.44 0.67 -7.42
C SER A 60 0.65 1.95 -6.63
N TRP A 61 1.88 2.48 -6.60
CA TRP A 61 2.16 3.73 -5.89
C TRP A 61 1.37 4.91 -6.48
N ARG A 62 1.25 4.98 -7.79
CA ARG A 62 0.47 6.03 -8.45
C ARG A 62 -1.01 5.96 -8.07
N LYS A 63 -1.58 4.76 -8.10
CA LYS A 63 -2.97 4.54 -7.70
C LYS A 63 -3.17 4.85 -6.22
N LEU A 64 -2.23 4.46 -5.40
CA LEU A 64 -2.29 4.70 -3.97
C LEU A 64 -2.26 6.19 -3.67
N ALA A 65 -1.40 6.94 -4.35
CA ALA A 65 -1.33 8.39 -4.21
C ALA A 65 -2.67 9.04 -4.56
N ALA A 66 -3.28 8.65 -5.66
CA ALA A 66 -4.58 9.16 -6.06
C ALA A 66 -5.67 8.84 -5.04
N SER A 67 -5.65 7.61 -4.51
CA SER A 67 -6.59 7.18 -3.48
C SER A 67 -6.35 7.93 -2.17
N ALA A 68 -5.08 8.13 -1.81
CA ALA A 68 -4.72 8.86 -0.60
C ALA A 68 -5.16 10.32 -0.65
N VAL A 69 -5.06 10.94 -1.84
CA VAL A 69 -5.58 12.31 -2.04
C VAL A 69 -7.07 12.36 -1.71
N GLY A 70 -7.81 11.36 -2.15
CA GLY A 70 -9.25 11.28 -1.89
C GLY A 70 -9.61 11.16 -0.42
N ILE A 71 -8.69 10.71 0.42
CA ILE A 71 -8.91 10.59 1.87
C ILE A 71 -8.05 11.57 2.68
N GLY A 72 -7.40 12.52 2.01
CA GLY A 72 -6.63 13.56 2.68
C GLY A 72 -5.23 13.19 3.13
N ARG A 73 -4.65 12.12 2.58
CA ARG A 73 -3.32 11.63 2.96
C ARG A 73 -2.31 11.86 1.84
N THR A 74 -2.11 13.09 1.47
CA THR A 74 -1.34 13.41 0.27
C THR A 74 0.17 13.39 0.48
N ALA A 75 0.65 14.00 1.55
CA ALA A 75 2.07 14.26 1.73
C ALA A 75 2.92 12.98 1.80
N THR A 76 2.38 11.93 2.36
CA THR A 76 3.13 10.72 2.64
C THR A 76 3.40 9.89 1.41
N VAL A 77 2.48 9.87 0.46
CA VAL A 77 2.52 8.97 -0.69
C VAL A 77 3.03 9.68 -1.94
N VAL A 78 2.61 10.91 -2.15
CA VAL A 78 2.90 11.66 -3.37
C VAL A 78 4.36 12.06 -3.48
N ASP A 79 5.01 12.25 -2.37
CA ASP A 79 6.35 12.76 -2.29
C ASP A 79 7.40 11.88 -3.00
N LYS A 80 7.03 10.75 -3.45
CA LYS A 80 7.94 9.86 -4.15
C LYS A 80 7.36 9.49 -5.48
#